data_e25db70cbf152064964672ec6b1d18f8
#
_entry.id   e25db70cbf152064964672ec6b1d18f8
#
_cell.length_a   1.000
_cell.length_b   1.000
_cell.length_c   1.000
_cell.angle_alpha   90.00
_cell.angle_beta   90.00
_cell.angle_gamma   90.00
#
_symmetry.space_group_name_H-M   'P 1'
#
loop_
_entity.id
_entity.type
_entity.pdbx_description
1 polymer ?
#
loop_
_entity_poly.entity_id
_entity_poly.type
_entity_poly.pdbx_seq_one_letter_code
_entity_poly.pdbx_strand_id
1 'polypeptide(L)'
;MGTGTTVLVTGAGGFIGSHLTERLVRDGHEVRVFVRYNGRDDRGQIDRLPPDVQAALEVHRGDLKDPEAVRKAVAGRARVFHLGALIAIPYSYQNPLDVAQTNVLGTAHVLDACRASGALERVVLTSTAEVYGTAQYVPIDEKHPLQGQSPYAATKIGADALGESYHRAFGLPVTILRPFNTFGPRQSARAIIPTIISQALARPVVRLGSLDPRRDLTYVKDTVSGFVSIASCEAALGRAVNVGRGDDLTIGELVERIGARLGKPIRVETDAQRTRPPASEVGRLLAGTALAQSLWGWAPRYTLDQALDETIAWVRDNIGLFRVDSYTT
;
A
#
# COMPACT_ATOMS: atom_id res chain seq x y z
N MET A 1 -6.12 30.51 10.00
CA MET A 1 -4.90 29.69 9.81
C MET A 1 -5.23 28.33 10.41
N GLY A 2 -5.25 27.28 9.61
CA GLY A 2 -5.70 25.95 10.06
C GLY A 2 -4.75 25.37 11.09
N THR A 3 -5.31 24.79 12.12
CA THR A 3 -4.62 24.02 13.17
C THR A 3 -4.19 22.64 12.61
N GLY A 4 -3.57 22.61 11.45
CA GLY A 4 -3.14 21.37 10.82
C GLY A 4 -1.97 20.75 11.58
N THR A 5 -2.06 19.44 11.84
CA THR A 5 -0.97 18.67 12.44
C THR A 5 0.21 18.55 11.46
N THR A 6 1.44 18.63 11.96
CA THR A 6 2.64 18.37 11.15
C THR A 6 2.82 16.87 10.92
N VAL A 7 2.85 16.44 9.67
CA VAL A 7 2.91 15.01 9.32
C VAL A 7 4.07 14.68 8.40
N LEU A 8 4.63 13.47 8.56
CA LEU A 8 5.56 12.86 7.62
C LEU A 8 4.89 11.68 6.91
N VAL A 9 5.05 11.61 5.59
CA VAL A 9 4.69 10.44 4.80
C VAL A 9 5.94 9.88 4.15
N THR A 10 6.41 8.71 4.59
CA THR A 10 7.43 7.96 3.85
C THR A 10 6.79 7.11 2.76
N GLY A 11 7.48 6.89 1.65
CA GLY A 11 6.88 6.19 0.51
C GLY A 11 5.81 7.02 -0.22
N ALA A 12 5.80 8.33 -0.01
CA ALA A 12 4.85 9.26 -0.62
C ALA A 12 4.85 9.24 -2.16
N GLY A 13 6.01 8.96 -2.79
CA GLY A 13 6.12 8.80 -4.24
C GLY A 13 5.48 7.53 -4.80
N GLY A 14 5.03 6.61 -3.92
CA GLY A 14 4.32 5.39 -4.29
C GLY A 14 2.83 5.60 -4.58
N PHE A 15 2.15 4.50 -4.94
CA PHE A 15 0.73 4.48 -5.26
C PHE A 15 -0.13 4.97 -4.07
N ILE A 16 -0.21 4.22 -2.98
CA ILE A 16 -1.03 4.56 -1.81
C ILE A 16 -0.52 5.85 -1.16
N GLY A 17 0.82 6.00 -1.06
CA GLY A 17 1.45 7.15 -0.43
C GLY A 17 1.07 8.48 -1.09
N SER A 18 0.98 8.53 -2.43
CA SER A 18 0.57 9.75 -3.14
C SER A 18 -0.89 10.14 -2.89
N HIS A 19 -1.79 9.16 -2.79
CA HIS A 19 -3.19 9.41 -2.43
C HIS A 19 -3.34 9.88 -0.97
N LEU A 20 -2.58 9.27 -0.06
CA LEU A 20 -2.56 9.69 1.35
C LEU A 20 -2.00 11.10 1.48
N THR A 21 -0.90 11.41 0.79
CA THR A 21 -0.31 12.75 0.77
C THR A 21 -1.30 13.79 0.30
N GLU A 22 -1.96 13.57 -0.84
CA GLU A 22 -2.99 14.46 -1.38
C GLU A 22 -4.14 14.67 -0.37
N ARG A 23 -4.62 13.58 0.24
CA ARG A 23 -5.69 13.65 1.23
C ARG A 23 -5.28 14.47 2.46
N LEU A 24 -4.09 14.27 2.99
CA LEU A 24 -3.60 14.99 4.18
C LEU A 24 -3.43 16.50 3.89
N VAL A 25 -2.94 16.88 2.70
CA VAL A 25 -2.89 18.29 2.28
C VAL A 25 -4.30 18.89 2.19
N ARG A 26 -5.26 18.17 1.56
CA ARG A 26 -6.66 18.61 1.46
C ARG A 26 -7.35 18.73 2.81
N ASP A 27 -6.96 17.91 3.78
CA ASP A 27 -7.46 17.98 5.15
C ASP A 27 -6.79 19.12 5.98
N GLY A 28 -5.85 19.87 5.36
CA GLY A 28 -5.22 21.06 5.97
C GLY A 28 -3.99 20.75 6.84
N HIS A 29 -3.38 19.58 6.73
CA HIS A 29 -2.15 19.23 7.44
C HIS A 29 -0.91 19.85 6.76
N GLU A 30 0.14 20.11 7.56
CA GLU A 30 1.47 20.44 7.07
C GLU A 30 2.22 19.14 6.71
N VAL A 31 2.32 18.85 5.43
CA VAL A 31 2.81 17.54 4.95
C VAL A 31 4.25 17.60 4.48
N ARG A 32 5.13 16.87 5.18
CA ARG A 32 6.47 16.51 4.70
C ARG A 32 6.39 15.15 4.03
N VAL A 33 6.99 15.04 2.84
CA VAL A 33 7.13 13.77 2.11
C VAL A 33 8.58 13.33 2.11
N PHE A 34 8.82 12.04 2.44
CA PHE A 34 10.14 11.42 2.31
C PHE A 34 10.16 10.56 1.05
N VAL A 35 10.91 11.02 0.06
CA VAL A 35 11.05 10.36 -1.24
C VAL A 35 12.48 9.88 -1.45
N ARG A 36 12.65 8.77 -2.18
CA ARG A 36 13.97 8.23 -2.47
C ARG A 36 14.77 9.21 -3.33
N TYR A 37 16.00 9.50 -2.92
CA TYR A 37 16.94 10.27 -3.74
C TYR A 37 17.23 9.52 -5.05
N ASN A 38 17.18 10.24 -6.16
CA ASN A 38 17.62 9.76 -7.47
C ASN A 38 18.17 10.94 -8.31
N GLY A 39 19.07 10.65 -9.26
CA GLY A 39 19.73 11.68 -10.07
C GLY A 39 18.84 12.34 -11.13
N ARG A 40 17.55 11.97 -11.25
CA ARG A 40 16.58 12.54 -12.21
C ARG A 40 15.61 13.49 -11.57
N ASP A 41 15.73 13.73 -10.26
CA ASP A 41 14.76 14.49 -9.45
C ASP A 41 13.31 13.97 -9.53
N ASP A 42 13.13 12.72 -9.90
CA ASP A 42 11.82 12.06 -10.00
C ASP A 42 11.28 11.79 -8.59
N ARG A 43 10.09 12.35 -8.29
CA ARG A 43 9.36 12.15 -7.02
C ARG A 43 8.26 11.08 -7.14
N GLY A 44 8.24 10.33 -8.23
CA GLY A 44 7.25 9.29 -8.50
C GLY A 44 5.85 9.86 -8.73
N GLN A 45 4.85 9.31 -8.04
CA GLN A 45 3.47 9.76 -8.21
C GLN A 45 3.19 11.17 -7.62
N ILE A 46 4.10 11.74 -6.83
CA ILE A 46 4.01 13.14 -6.37
C ILE A 46 3.98 14.09 -7.56
N ASP A 47 4.75 13.82 -8.61
CA ASP A 47 4.82 14.65 -9.81
C ASP A 47 3.52 14.70 -10.63
N ARG A 48 2.54 13.83 -10.28
CA ARG A 48 1.20 13.74 -10.89
C ARG A 48 0.09 14.27 -10.01
N LEU A 49 0.43 14.81 -8.84
CA LEU A 49 -0.55 15.46 -7.98
C LEU A 49 -0.95 16.81 -8.55
N PRO A 50 -2.12 17.36 -8.19
CA PRO A 50 -2.51 18.71 -8.54
C PRO A 50 -1.42 19.72 -8.13
N PRO A 51 -1.16 20.78 -8.95
CA PRO A 51 -0.09 21.75 -8.69
C PRO A 51 -0.18 22.43 -7.32
N ASP A 52 -1.39 22.73 -6.86
CA ASP A 52 -1.63 23.32 -5.52
C ASP A 52 -1.23 22.36 -4.38
N VAL A 53 -1.49 21.07 -4.55
CA VAL A 53 -1.05 20.05 -3.59
C VAL A 53 0.48 19.95 -3.60
N GLN A 54 1.10 19.88 -4.79
CA GLN A 54 2.57 19.84 -4.90
C GLN A 54 3.25 21.04 -4.24
N ALA A 55 2.70 22.24 -4.43
CA ALA A 55 3.24 23.48 -3.85
C ALA A 55 3.15 23.53 -2.32
N ALA A 56 2.21 22.78 -1.72
CA ALA A 56 2.03 22.71 -0.27
C ALA A 56 2.97 21.68 0.43
N LEU A 57 3.78 20.93 -0.34
CA LEU A 57 4.61 19.86 0.21
C LEU A 57 6.00 20.33 0.60
N GLU A 58 6.46 19.93 1.78
CA GLU A 58 7.86 19.94 2.14
C GLU A 58 8.51 18.62 1.66
N VAL A 59 9.40 18.70 0.66
CA VAL A 59 10.03 17.51 0.06
C VAL A 59 11.38 17.22 0.71
N HIS A 60 11.50 16.07 1.38
CA HIS A 60 12.74 15.57 1.95
C HIS A 60 13.22 14.35 1.16
N ARG A 61 14.46 14.40 0.65
CA ARG A 61 15.07 13.32 -0.13
C ARG A 61 16.03 12.50 0.71
N GLY A 62 15.96 11.17 0.60
CA GLY A 62 16.84 10.26 1.31
C GLY A 62 16.56 8.80 1.00
N ASP A 63 17.22 7.91 1.71
CA ASP A 63 16.98 6.46 1.67
C ASP A 63 16.59 5.98 3.07
N LEU A 64 15.64 5.06 3.19
CA LEU A 64 15.26 4.46 4.46
C LEU A 64 16.41 3.69 5.12
N LYS A 65 17.41 3.28 4.34
CA LYS A 65 18.62 2.63 4.83
C LYS A 65 19.62 3.62 5.48
N ASP A 66 19.40 4.92 5.30
CA ASP A 66 20.20 5.97 5.94
C ASP A 66 19.48 6.50 7.19
N PRO A 67 19.93 6.11 8.41
CA PRO A 67 19.29 6.52 9.65
C PRO A 67 19.34 8.04 9.88
N GLU A 68 20.36 8.72 9.38
CA GLU A 68 20.48 10.17 9.55
C GLU A 68 19.49 10.93 8.65
N ALA A 69 19.29 10.49 7.39
CA ALA A 69 18.28 11.05 6.52
C ALA A 69 16.87 10.84 7.11
N VAL A 70 16.61 9.65 7.68
CA VAL A 70 15.33 9.34 8.34
C VAL A 70 15.12 10.22 9.58
N ARG A 71 16.16 10.39 10.43
CA ARG A 71 16.12 11.23 11.62
C ARG A 71 15.76 12.68 11.27
N LYS A 72 16.39 13.24 10.23
CA LYS A 72 16.08 14.60 9.73
C LYS A 72 14.64 14.70 9.21
N ALA A 73 14.15 13.66 8.53
CA ALA A 73 12.78 13.64 7.99
C ALA A 73 11.74 13.63 9.12
N VAL A 74 11.97 12.87 10.19
CA VAL A 74 11.04 12.74 11.34
C VAL A 74 11.05 13.99 12.24
N ALA A 75 12.18 14.71 12.30
CA ALA A 75 12.33 15.84 13.21
C ALA A 75 11.19 16.87 13.10
N GLY A 76 10.56 17.20 14.22
CA GLY A 76 9.47 18.17 14.32
C GLY A 76 8.13 17.71 13.72
N ARG A 77 7.95 16.41 13.46
CA ARG A 77 6.65 15.88 13.00
C ARG A 77 5.87 15.26 14.16
N ALA A 78 4.60 15.63 14.26
CA ALA A 78 3.69 15.09 15.27
C ALA A 78 3.18 13.70 14.87
N ARG A 79 2.98 13.45 13.57
CA ARG A 79 2.50 12.14 13.07
C ARG A 79 3.38 11.64 11.94
N VAL A 80 3.61 10.33 11.93
CA VAL A 80 4.40 9.64 10.88
C VAL A 80 3.57 8.53 10.26
N PHE A 81 3.35 8.61 8.95
CA PHE A 81 2.78 7.54 8.14
C PHE A 81 3.91 6.85 7.38
N HIS A 82 4.25 5.65 7.81
CA HIS A 82 5.34 4.89 7.23
C HIS A 82 4.84 3.88 6.19
N LEU A 83 4.87 4.30 4.91
CA LEU A 83 4.51 3.48 3.75
C LEU A 83 5.73 3.08 2.91
N GLY A 84 6.90 3.63 3.20
CA GLY A 84 8.13 3.34 2.45
C GLY A 84 8.56 1.89 2.60
N ALA A 85 8.58 1.14 1.50
CA ALA A 85 8.99 -0.26 1.45
C ALA A 85 9.29 -0.70 0.01
N LEU A 86 10.07 -1.77 -0.15
CA LEU A 86 10.17 -2.55 -1.38
C LEU A 86 9.06 -3.60 -1.36
N ILE A 87 8.06 -3.47 -2.26
CA ILE A 87 6.81 -4.24 -2.20
C ILE A 87 6.68 -5.31 -3.29
N ALA A 88 7.54 -5.30 -4.31
CA ALA A 88 7.43 -6.22 -5.44
C ALA A 88 7.84 -7.63 -5.03
N ILE A 89 6.87 -8.55 -4.93
CA ILE A 89 7.12 -9.96 -4.56
C ILE A 89 8.13 -10.61 -5.52
N PRO A 90 8.03 -10.49 -6.86
CA PRO A 90 9.05 -11.04 -7.77
C PRO A 90 10.45 -10.49 -7.53
N TYR A 91 10.58 -9.20 -7.22
CA TYR A 91 11.86 -8.60 -6.85
C TYR A 91 12.42 -9.18 -5.55
N SER A 92 11.55 -9.49 -4.59
CA SER A 92 11.97 -10.07 -3.30
C SER A 92 12.60 -11.47 -3.45
N TYR A 93 12.27 -12.22 -4.50
CA TYR A 93 12.93 -13.49 -4.81
C TYR A 93 14.35 -13.30 -5.35
N GLN A 94 14.56 -12.22 -6.10
CA GLN A 94 15.86 -11.93 -6.72
C GLN A 94 16.81 -11.23 -5.75
N ASN A 95 16.28 -10.33 -4.91
CA ASN A 95 17.07 -9.47 -4.02
C ASN A 95 16.51 -9.46 -2.58
N PRO A 96 16.45 -10.61 -1.90
CA PRO A 96 15.84 -10.72 -0.57
C PRO A 96 16.55 -9.87 0.50
N LEU A 97 17.87 -9.70 0.40
CA LEU A 97 18.64 -8.89 1.36
C LEU A 97 18.33 -7.40 1.22
N ASP A 98 18.20 -6.87 0.00
CA ASP A 98 17.82 -5.46 -0.22
C ASP A 98 16.41 -5.19 0.34
N VAL A 99 15.50 -6.15 0.15
CA VAL A 99 14.13 -6.07 0.71
C VAL A 99 14.16 -6.10 2.24
N ALA A 100 14.99 -6.96 2.86
CA ALA A 100 15.15 -7.03 4.31
C ALA A 100 15.76 -5.73 4.87
N GLN A 101 16.81 -5.21 4.27
CA GLN A 101 17.44 -3.95 4.67
C GLN A 101 16.46 -2.77 4.58
N THR A 102 15.70 -2.67 3.50
CA THR A 102 14.76 -1.58 3.32
C THR A 102 13.54 -1.70 4.23
N ASN A 103 12.92 -2.90 4.29
CA ASN A 103 11.63 -3.07 4.96
C ASN A 103 11.78 -3.27 6.47
N VAL A 104 12.80 -4.01 6.93
CA VAL A 104 12.99 -4.29 8.36
C VAL A 104 13.88 -3.23 8.99
N LEU A 105 15.11 -3.06 8.49
CA LEU A 105 16.02 -2.07 9.07
C LEU A 105 15.54 -0.64 8.81
N GLY A 106 15.01 -0.34 7.62
CA GLY A 106 14.41 0.97 7.35
C GLY A 106 13.24 1.28 8.27
N THR A 107 12.39 0.31 8.61
CA THR A 107 11.33 0.48 9.62
C THR A 107 11.93 0.72 11.01
N ALA A 108 12.99 -0.02 11.40
CA ALA A 108 13.69 0.21 12.66
C ALA A 108 14.25 1.64 12.75
N HIS A 109 14.87 2.16 11.67
CA HIS A 109 15.35 3.54 11.62
C HIS A 109 14.23 4.57 11.83
N VAL A 110 13.05 4.36 11.20
CA VAL A 110 11.89 5.24 11.39
C VAL A 110 11.40 5.18 12.84
N LEU A 111 11.25 3.99 13.41
CA LEU A 111 10.79 3.82 14.80
C LEU A 111 11.76 4.44 15.80
N ASP A 112 13.06 4.25 15.59
CA ASP A 112 14.09 4.83 16.48
C ASP A 112 14.14 6.35 16.37
N ALA A 113 14.05 6.91 15.17
CA ALA A 113 13.93 8.35 14.95
C ALA A 113 12.66 8.93 15.62
N CYS A 114 11.53 8.22 15.54
CA CYS A 114 10.29 8.59 16.21
C CYS A 114 10.45 8.58 17.73
N ARG A 115 11.08 7.55 18.28
CA ARG A 115 11.38 7.45 19.71
C ARG A 115 12.25 8.61 20.20
N ALA A 116 13.25 8.99 19.41
CA ALA A 116 14.18 10.07 19.76
C ALA A 116 13.57 11.48 19.63
N SER A 117 12.48 11.65 18.87
CA SER A 117 11.88 12.98 18.60
C SER A 117 11.11 13.58 19.79
N GLY A 118 10.67 12.78 20.74
CA GLY A 118 10.04 13.20 22.01
C GLY A 118 8.65 13.86 21.93
N ALA A 119 8.20 14.26 20.74
CA ALA A 119 6.95 15.02 20.55
C ALA A 119 5.95 14.34 19.60
N LEU A 120 6.03 13.00 19.48
CA LEU A 120 5.24 12.25 18.53
C LEU A 120 3.87 11.86 19.10
N GLU A 121 2.81 12.19 18.36
CA GLU A 121 1.43 11.79 18.69
C GLU A 121 1.09 10.39 18.15
N ARG A 122 1.63 10.03 16.95
CA ARG A 122 1.28 8.78 16.29
C ARG A 122 2.30 8.33 15.24
N VAL A 123 2.58 7.03 15.24
CA VAL A 123 3.20 6.33 14.10
C VAL A 123 2.19 5.35 13.53
N VAL A 124 1.87 5.48 12.24
CA VAL A 124 1.06 4.50 11.51
C VAL A 124 1.98 3.70 10.59
N LEU A 125 2.22 2.44 10.93
CA LEU A 125 2.98 1.52 10.08
C LEU A 125 2.06 0.86 9.06
N THR A 126 2.51 0.81 7.82
CA THR A 126 1.82 0.08 6.76
C THR A 126 2.32 -1.36 6.72
N SER A 127 1.43 -2.29 7.00
CA SER A 127 1.62 -3.73 6.79
C SER A 127 0.92 -4.19 5.50
N THR A 128 0.50 -5.43 5.42
CA THR A 128 -0.13 -6.03 4.24
C THR A 128 -0.91 -7.30 4.63
N ALA A 129 -1.94 -7.66 3.85
CA ALA A 129 -2.60 -8.96 3.99
C ALA A 129 -1.67 -10.16 3.65
N GLU A 130 -0.59 -9.94 2.90
CA GLU A 130 0.38 -11.01 2.55
C GLU A 130 1.11 -11.60 3.78
N VAL A 131 1.06 -10.93 4.96
CA VAL A 131 1.61 -11.47 6.21
C VAL A 131 0.88 -12.73 6.70
N TYR A 132 -0.36 -12.91 6.28
CA TYR A 132 -1.18 -14.07 6.66
C TYR A 132 -0.88 -15.32 5.82
N GLY A 133 -0.31 -15.14 4.62
CA GLY A 133 -0.14 -16.24 3.67
C GLY A 133 -1.47 -16.81 3.20
N THR A 134 -1.49 -18.08 2.83
CA THR A 134 -2.73 -18.78 2.44
C THR A 134 -3.67 -18.89 3.64
N ALA A 135 -4.89 -18.44 3.46
CA ALA A 135 -5.90 -18.41 4.50
C ALA A 135 -6.16 -19.81 5.08
N GLN A 136 -6.05 -19.95 6.40
CA GLN A 136 -6.46 -21.16 7.13
C GLN A 136 -7.96 -21.12 7.44
N TYR A 137 -8.52 -19.92 7.55
CA TYR A 137 -9.95 -19.65 7.64
C TYR A 137 -10.26 -18.26 7.05
N VAL A 138 -11.49 -18.04 6.67
CA VAL A 138 -11.98 -16.75 6.14
C VAL A 138 -13.31 -16.38 6.81
N PRO A 139 -13.60 -15.10 7.00
CA PRO A 139 -12.72 -13.94 6.76
C PRO A 139 -11.45 -13.97 7.63
N ILE A 140 -10.33 -13.44 7.10
CA ILE A 140 -9.07 -13.34 7.83
C ILE A 140 -9.17 -12.19 8.82
N ASP A 141 -9.21 -12.48 10.09
CA ASP A 141 -9.13 -11.47 11.16
C ASP A 141 -7.68 -11.29 11.66
N GLU A 142 -7.47 -10.38 12.60
CA GLU A 142 -6.14 -10.04 13.12
C GLU A 142 -5.55 -11.15 14.03
N LYS A 143 -6.34 -12.16 14.41
CA LYS A 143 -5.89 -13.35 15.18
C LYS A 143 -5.37 -14.45 14.26
N HIS A 144 -5.60 -14.36 12.95
CA HIS A 144 -5.11 -15.33 11.99
C HIS A 144 -3.59 -15.46 12.09
N PRO A 145 -3.02 -16.70 12.10
CA PRO A 145 -1.59 -16.91 12.14
C PRO A 145 -0.85 -16.16 11.03
N LEU A 146 0.33 -15.62 11.35
CA LEU A 146 1.20 -14.98 10.37
C LEU A 146 2.08 -16.03 9.70
N GLN A 147 2.07 -16.06 8.36
CA GLN A 147 2.82 -17.00 7.55
C GLN A 147 3.42 -16.32 6.32
N GLY A 148 4.68 -15.93 6.41
CA GLY A 148 5.38 -15.28 5.30
C GLY A 148 5.74 -16.28 4.19
N GLN A 149 4.93 -16.34 3.12
CA GLN A 149 5.17 -17.21 1.96
C GLN A 149 6.08 -16.59 0.87
N SER A 150 6.61 -15.41 1.12
CA SER A 150 7.62 -14.74 0.29
C SER A 150 8.60 -13.96 1.17
N PRO A 151 9.83 -13.67 0.69
CA PRO A 151 10.75 -12.79 1.42
C PRO A 151 10.12 -11.43 1.75
N TYR A 152 9.32 -10.85 0.84
CA TYR A 152 8.55 -9.65 1.10
C TYR A 152 7.62 -9.79 2.30
N ALA A 153 6.78 -10.83 2.32
CA ALA A 153 5.85 -11.07 3.41
C ALA A 153 6.57 -11.26 4.76
N ALA A 154 7.67 -12.03 4.76
CA ALA A 154 8.51 -12.22 5.94
C ALA A 154 9.07 -10.90 6.48
N THR A 155 9.52 -9.98 5.59
CA THR A 155 10.00 -8.66 6.01
C THR A 155 8.90 -7.78 6.59
N LYS A 156 7.66 -7.91 6.10
CA LYS A 156 6.51 -7.18 6.65
C LYS A 156 6.09 -7.72 8.02
N ILE A 157 6.16 -9.04 8.24
CA ILE A 157 5.99 -9.64 9.58
C ILE A 157 7.05 -9.10 10.55
N GLY A 158 8.33 -9.02 10.12
CA GLY A 158 9.40 -8.44 10.92
C GLY A 158 9.17 -6.97 11.26
N ALA A 159 8.68 -6.17 10.31
CA ALA A 159 8.33 -4.77 10.53
C ALA A 159 7.15 -4.60 11.51
N ASP A 160 6.11 -5.45 11.41
CA ASP A 160 4.99 -5.49 12.35
C ASP A 160 5.48 -5.80 13.77
N ALA A 161 6.31 -6.84 13.92
CA ALA A 161 6.88 -7.25 15.21
C ALA A 161 7.75 -6.13 15.83
N LEU A 162 8.52 -5.39 15.04
CA LEU A 162 9.25 -4.21 15.50
C LEU A 162 8.29 -3.14 16.01
N GLY A 163 7.24 -2.80 15.25
CA GLY A 163 6.24 -1.81 15.66
C GLY A 163 5.58 -2.15 17.00
N GLU A 164 5.13 -3.41 17.16
CA GLU A 164 4.57 -3.91 18.42
C GLU A 164 5.58 -3.87 19.58
N SER A 165 6.83 -4.26 19.30
CA SER A 165 7.91 -4.24 20.30
C SER A 165 8.22 -2.82 20.79
N TYR A 166 8.33 -1.85 19.87
CA TYR A 166 8.58 -0.46 20.24
C TYR A 166 7.43 0.15 21.04
N HIS A 167 6.20 -0.22 20.72
CA HIS A 167 5.05 0.17 21.53
C HIS A 167 5.15 -0.39 22.96
N ARG A 168 5.39 -1.70 23.10
CA ARG A 168 5.45 -2.37 24.41
C ARG A 168 6.66 -1.96 25.25
N ALA A 169 7.85 -1.86 24.63
CA ALA A 169 9.09 -1.60 25.34
C ALA A 169 9.32 -0.13 25.66
N PHE A 170 8.88 0.78 24.77
CA PHE A 170 9.20 2.20 24.86
C PHE A 170 7.97 3.11 24.95
N GLY A 171 6.76 2.56 24.95
CA GLY A 171 5.52 3.35 24.96
C GLY A 171 5.29 4.16 23.67
N LEU A 172 6.02 3.84 22.57
CA LEU A 172 5.85 4.57 21.32
C LEU A 172 4.42 4.43 20.81
N PRO A 173 3.71 5.52 20.41
CA PRO A 173 2.31 5.46 20.00
C PRO A 173 2.17 4.89 18.58
N VAL A 174 2.44 3.59 18.42
CA VAL A 174 2.39 2.87 17.14
C VAL A 174 1.01 2.25 16.93
N THR A 175 0.51 2.35 15.70
CA THR A 175 -0.58 1.52 15.17
C THR A 175 -0.13 0.90 13.85
N ILE A 176 -0.63 -0.30 13.52
CA ILE A 176 -0.28 -1.02 12.30
C ILE A 176 -1.56 -1.18 11.47
N LEU A 177 -1.56 -0.67 10.25
CA LEU A 177 -2.65 -0.88 9.30
C LEU A 177 -2.26 -1.99 8.33
N ARG A 178 -3.09 -3.02 8.20
CA ARG A 178 -2.95 -4.14 7.25
C ARG A 178 -3.97 -3.99 6.12
N PRO A 179 -3.66 -3.22 5.05
CA PRO A 179 -4.56 -3.15 3.90
C PRO A 179 -4.56 -4.47 3.14
N PHE A 180 -5.75 -4.88 2.70
CA PHE A 180 -5.93 -5.91 1.70
C PHE A 180 -5.66 -5.33 0.30
N ASN A 181 -5.76 -6.16 -0.76
CA ASN A 181 -5.28 -5.77 -2.09
C ASN A 181 -5.86 -4.43 -2.56
N THR A 182 -5.11 -3.37 -2.33
CA THR A 182 -5.52 -2.01 -2.70
C THR A 182 -5.33 -1.78 -4.19
N PHE A 183 -6.31 -1.14 -4.85
CA PHE A 183 -6.24 -0.74 -6.25
C PHE A 183 -6.80 0.65 -6.50
N GLY A 184 -6.49 1.24 -7.66
CA GLY A 184 -7.00 2.55 -8.05
C GLY A 184 -6.09 3.31 -9.01
N PRO A 185 -6.42 4.58 -9.32
CA PRO A 185 -5.58 5.49 -10.07
C PRO A 185 -4.14 5.54 -9.53
N ARG A 186 -3.16 5.80 -10.39
CA ARG A 186 -1.71 5.87 -10.04
C ARG A 186 -1.07 4.54 -9.63
N GLN A 187 -1.79 3.41 -9.70
CA GLN A 187 -1.22 2.10 -9.42
C GLN A 187 -0.29 1.65 -10.55
N SER A 188 0.82 1.01 -10.16
CA SER A 188 1.84 0.50 -11.10
C SER A 188 1.30 -0.62 -11.99
N ALA A 189 1.82 -0.70 -13.22
CA ALA A 189 1.59 -1.80 -14.18
C ALA A 189 2.00 -3.21 -13.67
N ARG A 190 2.66 -3.30 -12.51
CA ARG A 190 2.96 -4.59 -11.84
C ARG A 190 1.74 -5.22 -11.16
N ALA A 191 0.72 -4.42 -10.85
CA ALA A 191 -0.49 -4.89 -10.21
C ALA A 191 -1.49 -5.40 -11.24
N ILE A 192 -2.32 -6.37 -10.83
CA ILE A 192 -3.21 -7.12 -11.73
C ILE A 192 -4.23 -6.23 -12.44
N ILE A 193 -4.88 -5.29 -11.74
CA ILE A 193 -5.93 -4.44 -12.32
C ILE A 193 -5.39 -3.52 -13.41
N PRO A 194 -4.36 -2.68 -13.19
CA PRO A 194 -3.80 -1.88 -14.26
C PRO A 194 -3.17 -2.71 -15.39
N THR A 195 -2.67 -3.92 -15.09
CA THR A 195 -2.20 -4.86 -16.12
C THR A 195 -3.34 -5.29 -17.04
N ILE A 196 -4.48 -5.72 -16.49
CA ILE A 196 -5.64 -6.12 -17.29
C ILE A 196 -6.13 -4.93 -18.13
N ILE A 197 -6.36 -3.78 -17.50
CA ILE A 197 -6.92 -2.59 -18.17
C ILE A 197 -6.00 -2.10 -19.29
N SER A 198 -4.70 -1.90 -19.01
CA SER A 198 -3.77 -1.36 -20.00
C SER A 198 -3.58 -2.29 -21.19
N GLN A 199 -3.47 -3.59 -20.95
CA GLN A 199 -3.40 -4.58 -22.04
C GLN A 199 -4.71 -4.64 -22.83
N ALA A 200 -5.87 -4.67 -22.16
CA ALA A 200 -7.17 -4.71 -22.83
C ALA A 200 -7.43 -3.46 -23.69
N LEU A 201 -6.90 -2.29 -23.30
CA LEU A 201 -6.99 -1.08 -24.11
C LEU A 201 -6.06 -1.10 -25.33
N ALA A 202 -4.89 -1.74 -25.23
CA ALA A 202 -3.84 -1.68 -26.23
C ALA A 202 -3.81 -2.87 -27.20
N ARG A 203 -4.42 -4.02 -26.85
CA ARG A 203 -4.30 -5.27 -27.63
C ARG A 203 -5.55 -6.15 -27.52
N PRO A 204 -5.76 -7.11 -28.45
CA PRO A 204 -6.92 -7.99 -28.45
C PRO A 204 -6.84 -9.10 -27.40
N VAL A 205 -5.64 -9.41 -26.88
CA VAL A 205 -5.39 -10.50 -25.92
C VAL A 205 -4.61 -9.97 -24.73
N VAL A 206 -5.07 -10.34 -23.53
CA VAL A 206 -4.43 -10.00 -22.25
C VAL A 206 -3.64 -11.21 -21.74
N ARG A 207 -2.39 -11.03 -21.34
CA ARG A 207 -1.52 -12.08 -20.82
C ARG A 207 -1.46 -12.00 -19.31
N LEU A 208 -1.93 -13.06 -18.62
CA LEU A 208 -1.99 -13.14 -17.15
C LEU A 208 -1.37 -14.45 -16.67
N GLY A 209 -1.13 -14.55 -15.36
CA GLY A 209 -0.84 -15.81 -14.67
C GLY A 209 -2.12 -16.60 -14.40
N SER A 210 -2.22 -17.25 -13.20
CA SER A 210 -3.42 -17.98 -12.78
C SER A 210 -4.62 -17.06 -12.63
N LEU A 211 -5.81 -17.56 -13.02
CA LEU A 211 -7.09 -16.88 -12.89
C LEU A 211 -7.87 -17.29 -11.63
N ASP A 212 -7.43 -18.34 -10.93
CA ASP A 212 -8.13 -18.95 -9.81
C ASP A 212 -7.99 -18.20 -8.48
N PRO A 213 -6.84 -17.55 -8.16
CA PRO A 213 -6.67 -16.87 -6.87
C PRO A 213 -7.78 -15.85 -6.61
N ARG A 214 -8.28 -15.85 -5.36
CA ARG A 214 -9.34 -14.92 -4.92
C ARG A 214 -8.74 -13.79 -4.11
N ARG A 215 -9.20 -12.57 -4.37
CA ARG A 215 -8.68 -11.34 -3.73
C ARG A 215 -9.82 -10.43 -3.29
N ASP A 216 -9.70 -9.94 -2.06
CA ASP A 216 -10.43 -8.77 -1.59
C ASP A 216 -9.77 -7.53 -2.19
N LEU A 217 -10.49 -6.85 -3.06
CA LEU A 217 -10.00 -5.70 -3.81
C LEU A 217 -10.56 -4.41 -3.22
N THR A 218 -9.74 -3.68 -2.49
CA THR A 218 -10.12 -2.46 -1.78
C THR A 218 -9.71 -1.21 -2.57
N TYR A 219 -10.64 -0.27 -2.73
CA TYR A 219 -10.34 0.97 -3.43
C TYR A 219 -9.37 1.85 -2.64
N VAL A 220 -8.43 2.50 -3.34
CA VAL A 220 -7.38 3.29 -2.69
C VAL A 220 -7.91 4.42 -1.81
N LYS A 221 -9.03 5.04 -2.17
CA LYS A 221 -9.65 6.09 -1.32
C LYS A 221 -10.18 5.52 -0.01
N ASP A 222 -10.68 4.27 0.01
CA ASP A 222 -11.07 3.57 1.23
C ASP A 222 -9.87 3.20 2.08
N THR A 223 -8.81 2.66 1.46
CA THR A 223 -7.55 2.39 2.16
C THR A 223 -6.98 3.66 2.80
N VAL A 224 -6.96 4.78 2.07
CA VAL A 224 -6.50 6.09 2.60
C VAL A 224 -7.38 6.56 3.73
N SER A 225 -8.71 6.36 3.65
CA SER A 225 -9.61 6.70 4.76
C SER A 225 -9.26 5.90 6.03
N GLY A 226 -8.85 4.63 5.87
CA GLY A 226 -8.35 3.79 6.95
C GLY A 226 -7.09 4.37 7.60
N PHE A 227 -6.12 4.82 6.79
CA PHE A 227 -4.90 5.46 7.30
C PHE A 227 -5.19 6.72 8.11
N VAL A 228 -6.03 7.61 7.57
CA VAL A 228 -6.36 8.88 8.24
C VAL A 228 -7.13 8.63 9.54
N SER A 229 -8.10 7.73 9.52
CA SER A 229 -8.95 7.49 10.69
C SER A 229 -8.23 6.73 11.80
N ILE A 230 -7.41 5.72 11.49
CA ILE A 230 -6.65 4.98 12.52
C ILE A 230 -5.62 5.87 13.23
N ALA A 231 -5.09 6.89 12.54
CA ALA A 231 -4.14 7.83 13.13
C ALA A 231 -4.71 8.63 14.31
N SER A 232 -6.03 8.74 14.41
CA SER A 232 -6.74 9.44 15.50
C SER A 232 -7.46 8.48 16.46
N CYS A 233 -7.33 7.15 16.26
CA CYS A 233 -7.98 6.15 17.08
C CYS A 233 -7.07 5.70 18.23
N GLU A 234 -7.36 6.17 19.47
CA GLU A 234 -6.59 5.76 20.65
C GLU A 234 -6.71 4.26 20.94
N ALA A 235 -7.88 3.67 20.72
CA ALA A 235 -8.12 2.26 20.94
C ALA A 235 -7.33 1.34 19.99
N ALA A 236 -6.75 1.88 18.92
CA ALA A 236 -5.89 1.15 17.98
C ALA A 236 -4.41 1.16 18.37
N LEU A 237 -4.00 1.85 19.44
CA LEU A 237 -2.61 1.87 19.89
C LEU A 237 -2.09 0.47 20.21
N GLY A 238 -0.90 0.16 19.73
CA GLY A 238 -0.25 -1.15 19.90
C GLY A 238 -0.91 -2.30 19.16
N ARG A 239 -1.85 -2.01 18.25
CA ARG A 239 -2.61 -3.03 17.51
C ARG A 239 -2.32 -2.99 16.01
N ALA A 240 -2.35 -4.19 15.41
CA ALA A 240 -2.54 -4.33 13.97
C ALA A 240 -4.03 -4.41 13.65
N VAL A 241 -4.46 -3.72 12.59
CA VAL A 241 -5.88 -3.68 12.20
C VAL A 241 -6.01 -3.83 10.68
N ASN A 242 -6.90 -4.73 10.28
CA ASN A 242 -7.20 -5.00 8.87
C ASN A 242 -8.15 -3.94 8.29
N VAL A 243 -7.88 -3.54 7.03
CA VAL A 243 -8.82 -2.79 6.21
C VAL A 243 -8.95 -3.46 4.85
N GLY A 244 -10.19 -3.71 4.45
CA GLY A 244 -10.53 -4.42 3.23
C GLY A 244 -11.99 -4.19 2.88
N ARG A 245 -12.44 -4.69 1.72
CA ARG A 245 -13.83 -4.54 1.30
C ARG A 245 -14.76 -5.56 1.98
N GLY A 246 -14.21 -6.71 2.39
CA GLY A 246 -14.98 -7.77 3.05
C GLY A 246 -15.69 -8.70 2.08
N ASP A 247 -15.40 -8.63 0.80
CA ASP A 247 -15.78 -9.62 -0.20
C ASP A 247 -14.63 -9.85 -1.20
N ASP A 248 -14.61 -11.00 -1.83
CA ASP A 248 -13.56 -11.39 -2.77
C ASP A 248 -14.12 -11.89 -4.10
N LEU A 249 -13.27 -11.84 -5.11
CA LEU A 249 -13.55 -12.42 -6.42
C LEU A 249 -12.27 -13.06 -6.96
N THR A 250 -12.44 -14.01 -7.90
CA THR A 250 -11.31 -14.59 -8.64
C THR A 250 -10.72 -13.58 -9.61
N ILE A 251 -9.49 -13.81 -10.05
CA ILE A 251 -8.89 -13.01 -11.13
C ILE A 251 -9.71 -13.17 -12.43
N GLY A 252 -10.30 -14.36 -12.68
CA GLY A 252 -11.19 -14.60 -13.82
C GLY A 252 -12.44 -13.72 -13.77
N GLU A 253 -13.16 -13.71 -12.65
CA GLU A 253 -14.33 -12.84 -12.41
C GLU A 253 -13.97 -11.34 -12.53
N LEU A 254 -12.77 -10.96 -12.10
CA LEU A 254 -12.26 -9.61 -12.26
C LEU A 254 -12.05 -9.22 -13.73
N VAL A 255 -11.49 -10.14 -14.55
CA VAL A 255 -11.33 -9.93 -16.01
C VAL A 255 -12.68 -9.70 -16.68
N GLU A 256 -13.67 -10.54 -16.38
CA GLU A 256 -15.04 -10.41 -16.91
C GLU A 256 -15.64 -9.05 -16.52
N ARG A 257 -15.51 -8.66 -15.26
CA ARG A 257 -16.03 -7.39 -14.74
C ARG A 257 -15.39 -6.17 -15.39
N ILE A 258 -14.06 -6.21 -15.59
CA ILE A 258 -13.35 -5.14 -16.34
C ILE A 258 -13.80 -5.14 -17.81
N GLY A 259 -13.96 -6.29 -18.43
CA GLY A 259 -14.47 -6.43 -19.80
C GLY A 259 -15.85 -5.79 -19.97
N ALA A 260 -16.78 -6.06 -19.06
CA ALA A 260 -18.10 -5.46 -19.04
C ALA A 260 -18.02 -3.92 -18.94
N ARG A 261 -17.12 -3.38 -18.09
CA ARG A 261 -16.90 -1.91 -17.94
C ARG A 261 -16.24 -1.28 -19.18
N LEU A 262 -15.43 -2.05 -19.91
CA LEU A 262 -14.81 -1.60 -21.18
C LEU A 262 -15.75 -1.76 -22.39
N GLY A 263 -16.91 -2.40 -22.22
CA GLY A 263 -17.90 -2.68 -23.28
C GLY A 263 -17.43 -3.75 -24.27
N LYS A 264 -16.48 -4.62 -23.89
CA LYS A 264 -15.98 -5.71 -24.76
C LYS A 264 -15.51 -6.91 -23.94
N PRO A 265 -15.65 -8.15 -24.46
CA PRO A 265 -15.05 -9.32 -23.85
C PRO A 265 -13.51 -9.23 -23.89
N ILE A 266 -12.86 -9.72 -22.84
CA ILE A 266 -11.41 -9.78 -22.77
C ILE A 266 -10.97 -11.24 -22.97
N ARG A 267 -10.23 -11.51 -24.05
CA ARG A 267 -9.55 -12.79 -24.24
C ARG A 267 -8.28 -12.85 -23.43
N VAL A 268 -8.12 -13.91 -22.63
CA VAL A 268 -6.92 -14.13 -21.80
C VAL A 268 -6.10 -15.28 -22.35
N GLU A 269 -4.77 -15.12 -22.36
CA GLU A 269 -3.78 -16.17 -22.55
C GLU A 269 -2.90 -16.28 -21.30
N THR A 270 -2.63 -17.51 -20.87
CA THR A 270 -1.75 -17.76 -19.72
C THR A 270 -0.30 -17.48 -20.07
N ASP A 271 0.37 -16.72 -19.21
CA ASP A 271 1.79 -16.39 -19.31
C ASP A 271 2.55 -17.01 -18.13
N ALA A 272 3.38 -18.00 -18.39
CA ALA A 272 4.15 -18.72 -17.38
C ALA A 272 5.11 -17.80 -16.58
N GLN A 273 5.60 -16.72 -17.19
CA GLN A 273 6.46 -15.75 -16.51
C GLN A 273 5.74 -14.98 -15.39
N ARG A 274 4.40 -14.95 -15.43
CA ARG A 274 3.53 -14.28 -14.46
C ARG A 274 2.99 -15.24 -13.40
N THR A 275 3.36 -16.51 -13.46
CA THR A 275 2.96 -17.51 -12.47
C THR A 275 3.95 -17.53 -11.32
N ARG A 276 3.46 -17.43 -10.09
CA ARG A 276 4.29 -17.54 -8.88
C ARG A 276 4.68 -19.00 -8.63
N PRO A 277 5.80 -19.25 -7.91
CA PRO A 277 6.08 -20.60 -7.42
C PRO A 277 4.89 -21.13 -6.60
N PRO A 278 4.45 -22.40 -6.80
CA PRO A 278 3.23 -22.93 -6.15
C PRO A 278 3.21 -22.77 -4.64
N ALA A 279 4.34 -22.99 -3.95
CA ALA A 279 4.46 -22.84 -2.49
C ALA A 279 4.36 -21.37 -2.01
N SER A 280 4.55 -20.40 -2.91
CA SER A 280 4.48 -18.98 -2.64
C SER A 280 3.18 -18.32 -3.13
N GLU A 281 2.33 -19.06 -3.86
CA GLU A 281 1.04 -18.55 -4.28
C GLU A 281 0.06 -18.54 -3.12
N VAL A 282 -0.56 -17.39 -2.90
CA VAL A 282 -1.61 -17.21 -1.89
C VAL A 282 -2.96 -17.42 -2.54
N GLY A 283 -3.64 -18.50 -2.23
CA GLY A 283 -4.89 -18.89 -2.89
C GLY A 283 -6.06 -17.94 -2.66
N ARG A 284 -6.25 -17.47 -1.41
CA ARG A 284 -7.38 -16.59 -1.05
C ARG A 284 -6.98 -15.56 0.00
N LEU A 285 -7.38 -14.31 -0.22
CA LEU A 285 -7.33 -13.22 0.76
C LEU A 285 -8.71 -12.56 0.83
N LEU A 286 -9.38 -12.70 1.98
CA LEU A 286 -10.68 -12.09 2.27
C LEU A 286 -10.61 -11.44 3.65
N ALA A 287 -10.78 -10.12 3.71
CA ALA A 287 -10.61 -9.33 4.93
C ALA A 287 -11.74 -9.57 5.94
N GLY A 288 -11.37 -9.83 7.20
CA GLY A 288 -12.22 -9.60 8.36
C GLY A 288 -11.98 -8.17 8.85
N THR A 289 -12.99 -7.31 8.76
CA THR A 289 -12.90 -5.87 9.09
C THR A 289 -13.65 -5.49 10.37
N ALA A 290 -14.14 -6.47 11.11
CA ALA A 290 -14.94 -6.25 12.32
C ALA A 290 -14.20 -5.43 13.38
N LEU A 291 -12.86 -5.59 13.49
CA LEU A 291 -12.07 -4.82 14.44
C LEU A 291 -12.03 -3.34 14.05
N ALA A 292 -11.78 -2.99 12.79
CA ALA A 292 -11.79 -1.61 12.32
C ALA A 292 -13.16 -0.94 12.56
N GLN A 293 -14.23 -1.68 12.25
CA GLN A 293 -15.59 -1.20 12.48
C GLN A 293 -15.86 -0.97 13.99
N SER A 294 -15.44 -1.87 14.86
CA SER A 294 -15.67 -1.76 16.31
C SER A 294 -14.86 -0.65 16.97
N LEU A 295 -13.61 -0.42 16.52
CA LEU A 295 -12.71 0.56 17.13
C LEU A 295 -13.03 2.00 16.74
N TRP A 296 -13.40 2.25 15.48
CA TRP A 296 -13.65 3.63 15.00
C TRP A 296 -14.70 3.73 13.87
N GLY A 297 -15.54 2.70 13.68
CA GLY A 297 -16.64 2.74 12.73
C GLY A 297 -16.21 2.70 11.25
N TRP A 298 -15.00 2.23 10.93
CA TRP A 298 -14.53 2.20 9.55
C TRP A 298 -15.23 1.13 8.72
N ALA A 299 -15.65 1.52 7.53
CA ALA A 299 -16.16 0.64 6.49
C ALA A 299 -15.81 1.21 5.11
N PRO A 300 -15.66 0.36 4.08
CA PRO A 300 -15.46 0.83 2.71
C PRO A 300 -16.71 1.59 2.24
N ARG A 301 -16.49 2.64 1.44
CA ARG A 301 -17.57 3.52 0.94
C ARG A 301 -17.84 3.35 -0.54
N TYR A 302 -16.87 2.83 -1.29
CA TYR A 302 -16.95 2.71 -2.74
C TYR A 302 -17.33 1.30 -3.15
N THR A 303 -18.25 1.17 -4.10
CA THR A 303 -18.49 -0.12 -4.76
C THR A 303 -17.31 -0.48 -5.66
N LEU A 304 -17.13 -1.78 -5.94
CA LEU A 304 -16.07 -2.23 -6.85
C LEU A 304 -16.20 -1.58 -8.22
N ASP A 305 -17.43 -1.43 -8.73
CA ASP A 305 -17.71 -0.87 -10.05
C ASP A 305 -17.33 0.62 -10.13
N GLN A 306 -17.72 1.43 -9.14
CA GLN A 306 -17.30 2.83 -9.07
C GLN A 306 -15.78 2.97 -9.06
N ALA A 307 -15.10 2.14 -8.28
CA ALA A 307 -13.64 2.13 -8.18
C ALA A 307 -12.97 1.69 -9.48
N LEU A 308 -13.54 0.68 -10.16
CA LEU A 308 -13.05 0.23 -11.47
C LEU A 308 -13.22 1.31 -12.54
N ASP A 309 -14.37 2.01 -12.56
CA ASP A 309 -14.62 3.10 -13.53
C ASP A 309 -13.59 4.22 -13.40
N GLU A 310 -13.34 4.69 -12.17
CA GLU A 310 -12.31 5.72 -11.95
C GLU A 310 -10.90 5.20 -12.33
N THR A 311 -10.61 3.93 -12.06
CA THR A 311 -9.31 3.32 -12.40
C THR A 311 -9.14 3.17 -13.91
N ILE A 312 -10.19 2.73 -14.63
CA ILE A 312 -10.20 2.58 -16.08
C ILE A 312 -10.01 3.95 -16.76
N ALA A 313 -10.74 4.96 -16.31
CA ALA A 313 -10.60 6.32 -16.82
C ALA A 313 -9.16 6.82 -16.67
N TRP A 314 -8.60 6.67 -15.47
CA TRP A 314 -7.22 7.10 -15.20
C TRP A 314 -6.19 6.35 -16.06
N VAL A 315 -6.31 5.02 -16.20
CA VAL A 315 -5.38 4.22 -17.03
C VAL A 315 -5.49 4.63 -18.50
N ARG A 316 -6.71 4.90 -19.00
CA ARG A 316 -6.93 5.37 -20.38
C ARG A 316 -6.24 6.71 -20.64
N ASP A 317 -6.40 7.67 -19.74
CA ASP A 317 -5.82 9.00 -19.85
C ASP A 317 -4.28 8.98 -19.71
N ASN A 318 -3.74 7.93 -19.08
CA ASN A 318 -2.32 7.76 -18.78
C ASN A 318 -1.71 6.53 -19.45
N ILE A 319 -2.27 6.06 -20.56
CA ILE A 319 -1.85 4.78 -21.18
C ILE A 319 -0.35 4.75 -21.54
N GLY A 320 0.24 5.89 -21.86
CA GLY A 320 1.65 6.04 -22.16
C GLY A 320 2.61 5.69 -21.00
N LEU A 321 2.10 5.59 -19.76
CA LEU A 321 2.89 5.17 -18.60
C LEU A 321 3.04 3.63 -18.51
N PHE A 322 2.25 2.89 -19.30
CA PHE A 322 2.19 1.43 -19.23
C PHE A 322 2.95 0.79 -20.39
N ARG A 323 4.02 0.04 -20.06
CA ARG A 323 4.75 -0.77 -21.03
C ARG A 323 4.01 -2.09 -21.26
N VAL A 324 2.97 -2.04 -22.09
CA VAL A 324 2.08 -3.20 -22.30
C VAL A 324 2.75 -4.43 -22.92
N ASP A 325 3.93 -4.26 -23.56
CA ASP A 325 4.69 -5.32 -24.24
C ASP A 325 5.73 -6.01 -23.36
N SER A 326 5.97 -5.50 -22.15
CA SER A 326 6.95 -6.06 -21.23
C SER A 326 6.32 -6.45 -19.88
N TYR A 327 6.83 -7.56 -19.30
CA TYR A 327 6.56 -7.86 -17.91
C TYR A 327 7.44 -6.97 -17.02
N THR A 328 6.81 -6.18 -16.18
CA THR A 328 7.53 -5.32 -15.22
C THR A 328 7.59 -6.02 -13.87
N THR A 329 8.79 -6.38 -13.43
CA THR A 329 9.09 -7.00 -12.12
C THR A 329 9.31 -5.97 -11.02
#